data_6b2799e5bb9a0f3d139088fc3bad853c
#
_entry.id   6b2799e5bb9a0f3d139088fc3bad853c
#
_cell.length_a   1.000
_cell.length_b   1.000
_cell.length_c   1.000
_cell.angle_alpha   90.00
_cell.angle_beta   90.00
_cell.angle_gamma   90.00
#
_symmetry.space_group_name_H-M   'P 1'
#
loop_
_entity.id
_entity.type
_entity.pdbx_description
1 polymer ?
#
loop_
_entity_poly.entity_id
_entity_poly.type
_entity_poly.pdbx_seq_one_letter_code
_entity_poly.pdbx_strand_id
1 'polypeptide(L)'
;MKFLTFDTSLDKTYVTLFDNEDLLETQVIESHDDKYHSAYLIQNLVTLLKKHLLTMQDINAIGVNVGPGSFTGIRACLTIARVIAQQLDIPLVGISSLELLAQINESKTKTTVVMDARKNMCYFAQYDEDGKTLCEPQLVELSALNIEKNNIVVSDNMMKEYLKLQGVDTICYTDINKDLGKYLGILTCKYLQQKGEHHWAKVKPLYLQKPSITMPKKNIL
;
A
#
# COMPACT_ATOMS: atom_id res chain seq x y z
N MET A 1 2.41 22.71 3.18
CA MET A 1 2.28 21.96 1.89
C MET A 1 1.19 20.92 2.08
N LYS A 2 0.06 21.10 1.41
CA LYS A 2 -1.05 20.16 1.52
C LYS A 2 -0.89 19.00 0.54
N PHE A 3 -1.11 17.77 0.99
CA PHE A 3 -1.05 16.62 0.10
C PHE A 3 -2.09 15.56 0.49
N LEU A 4 -2.52 14.82 -0.50
CA LEU A 4 -3.44 13.70 -0.36
C LEU A 4 -2.70 12.38 -0.43
N THR A 5 -3.12 11.42 0.38
CA THR A 5 -2.74 10.03 0.16
C THR A 5 -3.96 9.14 0.08
N PHE A 6 -3.90 8.09 -0.73
CA PHE A 6 -4.97 7.12 -0.80
C PHE A 6 -4.51 5.74 -1.23
N ASP A 7 -5.23 4.74 -0.75
CA ASP A 7 -5.00 3.33 -1.00
C ASP A 7 -6.33 2.60 -1.19
N THR A 8 -6.40 1.77 -2.23
CA THR A 8 -7.51 0.85 -2.51
C THR A 8 -7.00 -0.57 -2.78
N SER A 9 -5.77 -0.87 -2.39
CA SER A 9 -5.08 -2.13 -2.72
C SER A 9 -5.15 -3.18 -1.61
N LEU A 10 -5.39 -2.76 -0.38
CA LEU A 10 -5.52 -3.61 0.80
C LEU A 10 -7.01 -3.91 1.11
N ASP A 11 -7.29 -4.39 2.31
CA ASP A 11 -8.64 -4.79 2.77
C ASP A 11 -9.60 -3.60 2.99
N LYS A 12 -9.07 -2.42 3.26
CA LYS A 12 -9.83 -1.17 3.41
C LYS A 12 -9.32 -0.11 2.43
N THR A 13 -10.19 0.83 2.10
CA THR A 13 -9.77 2.04 1.39
C THR A 13 -9.44 3.13 2.39
N TYR A 14 -8.30 3.77 2.21
CA TYR A 14 -7.85 4.91 2.99
C TYR A 14 -7.77 6.14 2.09
N VAL A 15 -8.30 7.26 2.57
CA VAL A 15 -8.17 8.58 1.94
C VAL A 15 -7.75 9.56 3.01
N THR A 16 -6.58 10.17 2.86
CA THR A 16 -5.96 10.94 3.93
C THR A 16 -5.49 12.29 3.43
N LEU A 17 -5.70 13.32 4.23
CA LEU A 17 -5.24 14.69 3.99
C LEU A 17 -4.22 15.11 5.03
N PHE A 18 -3.11 15.66 4.57
CA PHE A 18 -2.04 16.22 5.38
C PHE A 18 -1.80 17.70 5.09
N ASP A 19 -1.33 18.44 6.08
CA ASP A 19 -0.67 19.73 5.92
C ASP A 19 0.75 19.65 6.49
N ASN A 20 1.75 19.62 5.62
CA ASN A 20 3.14 19.29 5.96
C ASN A 20 3.24 17.91 6.65
N GLU A 21 3.66 17.85 7.90
CA GLU A 21 3.76 16.62 8.69
C GLU A 21 2.49 16.35 9.52
N ASP A 22 1.55 17.30 9.54
CA ASP A 22 0.34 17.20 10.34
C ASP A 22 -0.75 16.43 9.59
N LEU A 23 -1.21 15.34 10.20
CA LEU A 23 -2.40 14.64 9.75
C LEU A 23 -3.65 15.47 10.05
N LEU A 24 -4.35 15.91 9.01
CA LEU A 24 -5.63 16.63 9.18
C LEU A 24 -6.78 15.64 9.35
N GLU A 25 -6.90 14.64 8.48
CA GLU A 25 -7.96 13.63 8.57
C GLU A 25 -7.61 12.38 7.75
N THR A 26 -8.02 11.21 8.26
CA THR A 26 -8.11 9.96 7.51
C THR A 26 -9.57 9.54 7.43
N GLN A 27 -10.05 9.27 6.21
CA GLN A 27 -11.30 8.55 5.97
C GLN A 27 -10.97 7.09 5.67
N VAL A 28 -11.55 6.19 6.48
CA VAL A 28 -11.45 4.75 6.29
C VAL A 28 -12.78 4.25 5.73
N ILE A 29 -12.74 3.61 4.58
CA ILE A 29 -13.92 3.10 3.90
C ILE A 29 -13.85 1.58 3.93
N GLU A 30 -14.77 0.98 4.67
CA GLU A 30 -14.95 -0.46 4.73
C GLU A 30 -16.00 -0.87 3.68
N SER A 31 -15.72 -1.92 2.92
CA SER A 31 -16.72 -2.47 2.01
C SER A 31 -17.62 -3.43 2.79
N HIS A 32 -18.90 -3.08 2.87
CA HIS A 32 -19.91 -3.98 3.44
C HIS A 32 -20.58 -4.87 2.38
N ASP A 33 -20.39 -4.56 1.11
CA ASP A 33 -20.88 -5.33 -0.03
C ASP A 33 -19.68 -5.58 -0.96
N ASP A 34 -19.66 -6.66 -1.71
CA ASP A 34 -18.62 -7.00 -2.72
C ASP A 34 -18.38 -5.93 -3.81
N LYS A 35 -18.77 -4.68 -3.52
CA LYS A 35 -18.55 -3.53 -4.39
C LYS A 35 -17.12 -3.04 -4.24
N TYR A 36 -16.47 -2.88 -5.38
CA TYR A 36 -15.09 -2.42 -5.48
C TYR A 36 -14.85 -1.13 -4.70
N HIS A 37 -13.98 -1.17 -3.70
CA HIS A 37 -13.53 -0.03 -2.90
C HIS A 37 -13.17 1.20 -3.76
N SER A 38 -12.63 0.97 -4.94
CA SER A 38 -12.24 2.01 -5.90
C SER A 38 -13.42 2.81 -6.49
N ALA A 39 -14.65 2.28 -6.48
CA ALA A 39 -15.80 2.97 -7.07
C ALA A 39 -16.14 4.29 -6.36
N TYR A 40 -15.84 4.38 -5.06
CA TYR A 40 -16.13 5.55 -4.24
C TYR A 40 -14.94 6.48 -4.00
N LEU A 41 -13.76 6.15 -4.53
CA LEU A 41 -12.52 6.88 -4.24
C LEU A 41 -12.63 8.36 -4.59
N ILE A 42 -13.08 8.70 -5.81
CA ILE A 42 -13.18 10.11 -6.24
C ILE A 42 -14.18 10.88 -5.38
N GLN A 43 -15.33 10.28 -5.07
CA GLN A 43 -16.33 10.91 -4.22
C GLN A 43 -15.80 11.22 -2.83
N ASN A 44 -15.04 10.29 -2.23
CA ASN A 44 -14.45 10.47 -0.91
C ASN A 44 -13.34 11.53 -0.93
N LEU A 45 -12.50 11.57 -1.96
CA LEU A 45 -11.52 12.66 -2.16
C LEU A 45 -12.19 14.02 -2.19
N VAL A 46 -13.25 14.18 -2.98
CA VAL A 46 -13.99 15.45 -3.08
C VAL A 46 -14.66 15.79 -1.75
N THR A 47 -15.24 14.83 -1.06
CA THR A 47 -15.90 15.04 0.23
C THR A 47 -14.91 15.48 1.30
N LEU A 48 -13.75 14.82 1.38
CA LEU A 48 -12.69 15.17 2.30
C LEU A 48 -12.18 16.61 2.07
N LEU A 49 -11.91 16.98 0.84
CA LEU A 49 -11.45 18.33 0.51
C LEU A 49 -12.50 19.39 0.86
N LYS A 50 -13.77 19.17 0.49
CA LYS A 50 -14.86 20.10 0.82
C LYS A 50 -15.01 20.31 2.32
N LYS A 51 -14.88 19.27 3.12
CA LYS A 51 -14.94 19.34 4.58
C LYS A 51 -13.88 20.27 5.16
N HIS A 52 -12.70 20.30 4.55
CA HIS A 52 -11.59 21.16 4.93
C HIS A 52 -11.58 22.51 4.17
N LEU A 53 -12.65 22.86 3.46
CA LEU A 53 -12.77 24.09 2.64
C LEU A 53 -11.65 24.20 1.59
N LEU A 54 -11.22 23.06 1.05
CA LEU A 54 -10.19 22.94 0.03
C LEU A 54 -10.77 22.48 -1.31
N THR A 55 -10.04 22.77 -2.35
CA THR A 55 -10.24 22.28 -3.71
C THR A 55 -9.05 21.41 -4.12
N MET A 56 -9.12 20.74 -5.26
CA MET A 56 -8.01 19.94 -5.78
C MET A 56 -6.78 20.81 -6.12
N GLN A 57 -6.99 22.08 -6.47
CA GLN A 57 -5.92 23.04 -6.78
C GLN A 57 -5.08 23.43 -5.55
N ASP A 58 -5.58 23.20 -4.35
CA ASP A 58 -4.85 23.47 -3.11
C ASP A 58 -3.85 22.35 -2.76
N ILE A 59 -3.88 21.22 -3.52
CA ILE A 59 -3.04 20.05 -3.29
C ILE A 59 -1.73 20.19 -4.03
N ASN A 60 -0.64 19.92 -3.33
CA ASN A 60 0.73 20.12 -3.80
C ASN A 60 1.49 18.82 -4.08
N ALA A 61 0.99 17.68 -3.62
CA ALA A 61 1.56 16.35 -3.87
C ALA A 61 0.53 15.25 -3.63
N ILE A 62 0.80 14.05 -4.17
CA ILE A 62 -0.01 12.86 -3.93
C ILE A 62 0.88 11.70 -3.54
N GLY A 63 0.46 10.92 -2.55
CA GLY A 63 1.04 9.62 -2.20
C GLY A 63 0.05 8.49 -2.43
N VAL A 64 0.51 7.36 -3.00
CA VAL A 64 -0.35 6.20 -3.25
C VAL A 64 0.35 4.90 -2.97
N ASN A 65 -0.45 3.91 -2.56
CA ASN A 65 0.02 2.53 -2.51
C ASN A 65 0.10 1.95 -3.93
N VAL A 66 1.27 1.41 -4.30
CA VAL A 66 1.52 0.80 -5.61
C VAL A 66 1.46 -0.73 -5.59
N GLY A 67 1.13 -1.33 -4.43
CA GLY A 67 1.07 -2.78 -4.23
C GLY A 67 2.34 -3.36 -3.56
N PRO A 68 2.39 -4.68 -3.42
CA PRO A 68 1.44 -5.68 -3.92
C PRO A 68 0.10 -5.67 -3.17
N GLY A 69 -0.96 -6.22 -3.81
CA GLY A 69 -2.31 -6.29 -3.26
C GLY A 69 -3.36 -6.52 -4.32
N SER A 70 -4.58 -6.03 -4.11
CA SER A 70 -5.68 -6.11 -5.07
C SER A 70 -5.30 -5.47 -6.41
N PHE A 71 -5.24 -6.30 -7.47
CA PHE A 71 -4.89 -5.85 -8.83
C PHE A 71 -5.80 -4.73 -9.35
N THR A 72 -7.10 -4.87 -9.13
CA THR A 72 -8.09 -3.84 -9.51
C THR A 72 -7.91 -2.58 -8.67
N GLY A 73 -7.71 -2.74 -7.36
CA GLY A 73 -7.50 -1.63 -6.44
C GLY A 73 -6.26 -0.82 -6.79
N ILE A 74 -5.10 -1.47 -6.96
CA ILE A 74 -3.85 -0.79 -7.35
C ILE A 74 -4.02 0.02 -8.63
N ARG A 75 -4.65 -0.56 -9.66
CA ARG A 75 -4.84 0.13 -10.94
C ARG A 75 -5.76 1.33 -10.83
N ALA A 76 -6.88 1.19 -10.13
CA ALA A 76 -7.83 2.28 -9.94
C ALA A 76 -7.18 3.44 -9.16
N CYS A 77 -6.52 3.13 -8.05
CA CYS A 77 -5.80 4.08 -7.22
C CYS A 77 -4.75 4.84 -8.04
N LEU A 78 -3.86 4.11 -8.68
CA LEU A 78 -2.75 4.72 -9.41
C LEU A 78 -3.22 5.48 -10.67
N THR A 79 -4.27 5.03 -11.35
CA THR A 79 -4.82 5.77 -12.49
C THR A 79 -5.36 7.13 -12.05
N ILE A 80 -6.16 7.18 -10.98
CA ILE A 80 -6.71 8.42 -10.45
C ILE A 80 -5.57 9.34 -9.99
N ALA A 81 -4.59 8.81 -9.25
CA ALA A 81 -3.44 9.58 -8.77
C ALA A 81 -2.63 10.22 -9.92
N ARG A 82 -2.34 9.43 -10.95
CA ARG A 82 -1.58 9.91 -12.11
C ARG A 82 -2.33 10.97 -12.89
N VAL A 83 -3.65 10.81 -13.08
CA VAL A 83 -4.48 11.82 -13.75
C VAL A 83 -4.46 13.14 -12.97
N ILE A 84 -4.67 13.10 -11.66
CA ILE A 84 -4.66 14.30 -10.83
C ILE A 84 -3.27 14.95 -10.83
N ALA A 85 -2.21 14.16 -10.58
CA ALA A 85 -0.84 14.67 -10.54
C ALA A 85 -0.40 15.27 -11.88
N GLN A 86 -0.81 14.66 -13.01
CA GLN A 86 -0.56 15.20 -14.34
C GLN A 86 -1.30 16.50 -14.60
N GLN A 87 -2.56 16.61 -14.22
CA GLN A 87 -3.38 17.81 -14.46
C GLN A 87 -2.93 18.99 -13.62
N LEU A 88 -2.40 18.74 -12.44
CA LEU A 88 -1.94 19.78 -11.51
C LEU A 88 -0.44 20.05 -11.60
N ASP A 89 0.29 19.24 -12.37
CA ASP A 89 1.76 19.25 -12.46
C ASP A 89 2.43 19.18 -11.09
N ILE A 90 1.97 18.22 -10.26
CA ILE A 90 2.47 18.02 -8.89
C ILE A 90 3.16 16.66 -8.73
N PRO A 91 4.05 16.52 -7.72
CA PRO A 91 4.72 15.27 -7.39
C PRO A 91 3.74 14.13 -7.08
N LEU A 92 4.09 12.92 -7.52
CA LEU A 92 3.43 11.67 -7.17
C LEU A 92 4.44 10.71 -6.55
N VAL A 93 4.14 10.23 -5.33
CA VAL A 93 4.96 9.25 -4.60
C VAL A 93 4.24 7.91 -4.59
N GLY A 94 4.93 6.85 -5.03
CA GLY A 94 4.44 5.47 -4.95
C GLY A 94 5.12 4.74 -3.80
N ILE A 95 4.34 4.13 -2.90
CA ILE A 95 4.81 3.41 -1.73
C ILE A 95 4.34 1.96 -1.82
N SER A 96 5.22 1.01 -1.52
CA SER A 96 4.86 -0.39 -1.54
C SER A 96 3.99 -0.77 -0.34
N SER A 97 3.05 -1.72 -0.52
CA SER A 97 2.26 -2.26 0.59
C SER A 97 3.13 -2.86 1.67
N LEU A 98 4.24 -3.50 1.29
CA LEU A 98 5.14 -4.13 2.26
C LEU A 98 5.86 -3.08 3.11
N GLU A 99 6.29 -1.97 2.52
CA GLU A 99 6.88 -0.85 3.24
C GLU A 99 5.87 -0.15 4.16
N LEU A 100 4.64 0.04 3.65
CA LEU A 100 3.54 0.59 4.42
C LEU A 100 3.23 -0.27 5.65
N LEU A 101 3.12 -1.58 5.48
CA LEU A 101 2.83 -2.51 6.56
C LEU A 101 3.98 -2.64 7.57
N ALA A 102 5.23 -2.45 7.15
CA ALA A 102 6.36 -2.42 8.07
C ALA A 102 6.24 -1.31 9.13
N GLN A 103 5.53 -0.20 8.84
CA GLN A 103 5.30 0.89 9.79
C GLN A 103 4.42 0.50 10.98
N ILE A 104 3.72 -0.63 10.91
CA ILE A 104 2.91 -1.16 12.01
C ILE A 104 3.79 -1.56 13.19
N ASN A 105 5.02 -1.99 12.93
CA ASN A 105 5.99 -2.28 13.98
C ASN A 105 6.60 -0.99 14.55
N GLU A 106 6.01 -0.48 15.62
CA GLU A 106 6.49 0.73 16.30
C GLU A 106 7.69 0.47 17.25
N SER A 107 8.12 -0.80 17.40
CA SER A 107 9.17 -1.16 18.37
C SER A 107 10.59 -0.85 17.88
N LYS A 108 10.74 -0.28 16.69
CA LYS A 108 12.03 0.04 16.07
C LYS A 108 13.01 -1.15 16.09
N THR A 109 12.54 -2.27 15.63
CA THR A 109 13.32 -3.49 15.45
C THR A 109 13.17 -3.98 14.01
N LYS A 110 14.08 -4.86 13.59
CA LYS A 110 14.03 -5.47 12.26
C LYS A 110 12.64 -6.07 12.01
N THR A 111 12.02 -5.69 10.89
CA THR A 111 10.66 -6.09 10.51
C THR A 111 10.69 -6.92 9.25
N THR A 112 10.07 -8.09 9.29
CA THR A 112 9.77 -8.90 8.12
C THR A 112 8.29 -8.73 7.78
N VAL A 113 7.98 -8.42 6.55
CA VAL A 113 6.59 -8.32 6.07
C VAL A 113 6.32 -9.43 5.08
N VAL A 114 5.22 -10.17 5.31
CA VAL A 114 4.77 -11.25 4.43
C VAL A 114 3.29 -11.11 4.14
N MET A 115 2.92 -11.24 2.86
CA MET A 115 1.52 -11.22 2.42
C MET A 115 1.26 -12.40 1.48
N ASP A 116 0.09 -12.99 1.54
CA ASP A 116 -0.30 -14.07 0.64
C ASP A 116 -0.28 -13.61 -0.83
N ALA A 117 0.43 -14.33 -1.67
CA ALA A 117 0.45 -14.12 -3.12
C ALA A 117 -0.29 -15.22 -3.87
N ARG A 118 -1.02 -16.10 -3.16
CA ARG A 118 -1.71 -17.30 -3.66
C ARG A 118 -0.73 -18.32 -4.28
N LYS A 119 -1.26 -19.50 -4.67
CA LYS A 119 -0.50 -20.56 -5.36
C LYS A 119 0.80 -20.96 -4.63
N ASN A 120 0.76 -21.10 -3.31
CA ASN A 120 1.91 -21.42 -2.45
C ASN A 120 3.06 -20.39 -2.55
N MET A 121 2.75 -19.14 -2.82
CA MET A 121 3.70 -18.03 -2.87
C MET A 121 3.32 -16.97 -1.84
N CYS A 122 4.29 -16.20 -1.39
CA CYS A 122 4.06 -14.99 -0.60
C CYS A 122 4.89 -13.82 -1.15
N TYR A 123 4.39 -12.62 -0.95
CA TYR A 123 5.16 -11.39 -1.06
C TYR A 123 5.97 -11.21 0.21
N PHE A 124 7.23 -10.87 0.06
CA PHE A 124 8.18 -10.80 1.16
C PHE A 124 9.05 -9.55 1.04
N ALA A 125 9.31 -8.89 2.16
CA ALA A 125 10.31 -7.82 2.27
C ALA A 125 10.84 -7.75 3.71
N GLN A 126 12.02 -7.13 3.89
CA GLN A 126 12.60 -6.89 5.21
C GLN A 126 13.09 -5.44 5.32
N TYR A 127 12.91 -4.89 6.51
CA TYR A 127 13.29 -3.53 6.86
C TYR A 127 14.08 -3.53 8.17
N ASP A 128 15.05 -2.63 8.31
CA ASP A 128 15.77 -2.41 9.57
C ASP A 128 14.94 -1.56 10.57
N GLU A 129 15.55 -1.24 11.69
CA GLU A 129 14.94 -0.45 12.77
C GLU A 129 14.57 0.99 12.38
N ASP A 130 15.19 1.53 11.35
CA ASP A 130 14.92 2.87 10.78
C ASP A 130 13.96 2.82 9.58
N GLY A 131 13.45 1.61 9.26
CA GLY A 131 12.58 1.38 8.11
C GLY A 131 13.30 1.42 6.76
N LYS A 132 14.64 1.26 6.75
CA LYS A 132 15.41 1.12 5.52
C LYS A 132 15.31 -0.31 5.01
N THR A 133 15.18 -0.46 3.71
CA THR A 133 15.05 -1.77 3.05
C THR A 133 16.33 -2.59 3.22
N LEU A 134 16.20 -3.77 3.84
CA LEU A 134 17.23 -4.81 3.93
C LEU A 134 17.05 -5.84 2.83
N CYS A 135 15.80 -6.17 2.50
CA CYS A 135 15.44 -7.04 1.40
C CYS A 135 14.30 -6.41 0.61
N GLU A 136 14.53 -6.16 -0.66
CA GLU A 136 13.54 -5.56 -1.57
C GLU A 136 12.29 -6.44 -1.69
N PRO A 137 11.12 -5.83 -1.93
CA PRO A 137 9.89 -6.55 -2.20
C PRO A 137 10.06 -7.63 -3.27
N GLN A 138 9.79 -8.88 -2.92
CA GLN A 138 9.95 -10.02 -3.83
C GLN A 138 8.85 -11.07 -3.64
N LEU A 139 8.74 -11.96 -4.62
CA LEU A 139 7.86 -13.13 -4.59
C LEU A 139 8.68 -14.35 -4.16
N VAL A 140 8.23 -15.06 -3.11
CA VAL A 140 8.93 -16.21 -2.53
C VAL A 140 7.97 -17.40 -2.45
N GLU A 141 8.46 -18.61 -2.73
CA GLU A 141 7.71 -19.83 -2.47
C GLU A 141 7.61 -20.08 -0.96
N LEU A 142 6.44 -20.51 -0.48
CA LEU A 142 6.23 -20.79 0.94
C LEU A 142 7.21 -21.85 1.47
N SER A 143 7.60 -22.82 0.64
CA SER A 143 8.60 -23.84 0.96
C SER A 143 10.01 -23.29 1.19
N ALA A 144 10.33 -22.15 0.58
CA ALA A 144 11.61 -21.46 0.69
C ALA A 144 11.59 -20.28 1.69
N LEU A 145 10.43 -20.02 2.30
CA LEU A 145 10.30 -18.93 3.25
C LEU A 145 11.06 -19.22 4.53
N ASN A 146 12.09 -18.44 4.80
CA ASN A 146 12.88 -18.53 6.03
C ASN A 146 12.71 -17.23 6.84
N ILE A 147 12.19 -17.35 8.04
CA ILE A 147 11.98 -16.23 8.96
C ILE A 147 12.91 -16.38 10.15
N GLU A 148 13.75 -15.38 10.36
CA GLU A 148 14.64 -15.33 11.52
C GLU A 148 13.81 -15.15 12.80
N LYS A 149 14.12 -15.92 13.86
CA LYS A 149 13.36 -15.98 15.10
C LYS A 149 13.24 -14.63 15.87
N ASN A 150 14.15 -13.71 15.61
CA ASN A 150 14.22 -12.43 16.34
C ASN A 150 13.57 -11.24 15.59
N ASN A 151 12.93 -11.50 14.43
CA ASN A 151 12.26 -10.46 13.67
C ASN A 151 10.82 -10.32 14.12
N ILE A 152 10.32 -9.10 14.17
CA ILE A 152 8.88 -8.86 14.19
C ILE A 152 8.34 -9.20 12.80
N VAL A 153 7.32 -10.03 12.75
CA VAL A 153 6.68 -10.42 11.49
C VAL A 153 5.32 -9.74 11.39
N VAL A 154 5.14 -8.97 10.32
CA VAL A 154 3.83 -8.38 9.96
C VAL A 154 3.23 -9.19 8.82
N SER A 155 1.98 -9.58 8.94
CA SER A 155 1.32 -10.46 7.97
C SER A 155 -0.14 -10.08 7.71
N ASP A 156 -0.71 -10.64 6.64
CA ASP A 156 -2.15 -10.77 6.46
C ASP A 156 -2.71 -12.03 7.16
N ASN A 157 -4.02 -12.22 7.11
CA ASN A 157 -4.70 -13.35 7.76
C ASN A 157 -4.21 -14.72 7.23
N MET A 158 -4.01 -14.87 5.94
CA MET A 158 -3.59 -16.14 5.34
C MET A 158 -2.19 -16.52 5.79
N MET A 159 -1.25 -15.56 5.76
CA MET A 159 0.11 -15.77 6.23
C MET A 159 0.19 -15.95 7.74
N LYS A 160 -0.65 -15.26 8.52
CA LYS A 160 -0.76 -15.49 9.96
C LYS A 160 -1.07 -16.95 10.29
N GLU A 161 -2.11 -17.51 9.68
CA GLU A 161 -2.48 -18.91 9.91
C GLU A 161 -1.38 -19.88 9.47
N TYR A 162 -0.77 -19.65 8.30
CA TYR A 162 0.34 -20.46 7.81
C TYR A 162 1.55 -20.44 8.75
N LEU A 163 1.98 -19.27 9.20
CA LEU A 163 3.17 -19.10 10.05
C LEU A 163 2.94 -19.60 11.47
N LYS A 164 1.72 -19.49 12.00
CA LYS A 164 1.33 -20.05 13.30
C LYS A 164 1.55 -21.55 13.36
N LEU A 165 1.26 -22.29 12.28
CA LEU A 165 1.53 -23.73 12.19
C LEU A 165 3.02 -24.07 12.24
N GLN A 166 3.89 -23.11 11.94
CA GLN A 166 5.34 -23.23 12.00
C GLN A 166 5.94 -22.67 13.30
N GLY A 167 5.09 -22.26 14.24
CA GLY A 167 5.53 -21.70 15.52
C GLY A 167 6.07 -20.28 15.43
N VAL A 168 5.68 -19.52 14.40
CA VAL A 168 6.06 -18.11 14.22
C VAL A 168 4.86 -17.22 14.54
N ASP A 169 5.01 -16.36 15.55
CA ASP A 169 4.02 -15.34 15.89
C ASP A 169 4.11 -14.15 14.95
N THR A 170 2.96 -13.58 14.61
CA THR A 170 2.88 -12.44 13.69
C THR A 170 1.96 -11.35 14.20
N ILE A 171 2.24 -10.11 13.81
CA ILE A 171 1.28 -8.99 13.92
C ILE A 171 0.44 -9.01 12.63
N CYS A 172 -0.80 -9.44 12.72
CA CYS A 172 -1.71 -9.41 11.58
C CYS A 172 -2.28 -8.00 11.42
N TYR A 173 -2.03 -7.38 10.26
CA TYR A 173 -2.44 -5.99 10.04
C TYR A 173 -3.97 -5.78 10.02
N THR A 174 -4.74 -6.83 9.70
CA THR A 174 -6.20 -6.79 9.71
C THR A 174 -6.81 -6.90 11.11
N ASP A 175 -6.06 -7.45 12.08
CA ASP A 175 -6.53 -7.65 13.45
C ASP A 175 -6.30 -6.40 14.32
N ILE A 176 -5.51 -5.47 13.85
CA ILE A 176 -5.15 -4.27 14.60
C ILE A 176 -5.84 -3.04 14.03
N ASN A 177 -6.29 -2.17 14.93
CA ASN A 177 -6.92 -0.90 14.52
C ASN A 177 -5.86 0.19 14.31
N LYS A 178 -4.99 0.01 13.32
CA LYS A 178 -3.98 1.00 12.94
C LYS A 178 -4.43 1.79 11.71
N ASP A 179 -4.18 3.08 11.72
CA ASP A 179 -4.47 3.97 10.61
C ASP A 179 -3.38 3.86 9.53
N LEU A 180 -3.57 2.97 8.56
CA LEU A 180 -2.63 2.80 7.43
C LEU A 180 -2.59 4.05 6.54
N GLY A 181 -3.66 4.83 6.48
CA GLY A 181 -3.67 6.12 5.77
C GLY A 181 -2.68 7.11 6.39
N LYS A 182 -2.62 7.17 7.73
CA LYS A 182 -1.62 7.97 8.45
C LYS A 182 -0.19 7.53 8.10
N TYR A 183 0.11 6.23 8.12
CA TYR A 183 1.44 5.73 7.79
C TYR A 183 1.80 5.99 6.32
N LEU A 184 0.85 5.85 5.40
CA LEU A 184 1.05 6.21 3.99
C LEU A 184 1.42 7.69 3.83
N GLY A 185 0.77 8.57 4.61
CA GLY A 185 1.09 10.00 4.64
C GLY A 185 2.48 10.29 5.18
N ILE A 186 2.87 9.66 6.30
CA ILE A 186 4.21 9.81 6.89
C ILE A 186 5.30 9.40 5.89
N LEU A 187 5.14 8.25 5.24
CA LEU A 187 6.08 7.79 4.21
C LEU A 187 6.10 8.73 3.01
N THR A 188 4.94 9.22 2.56
CA THR A 188 4.86 10.20 1.47
C THR A 188 5.65 11.47 1.81
N CYS A 189 5.46 12.01 3.02
CA CYS A 189 6.21 13.17 3.49
C CYS A 189 7.72 12.92 3.51
N LYS A 190 8.16 11.78 4.06
CA LYS A 190 9.56 11.34 4.07
C LYS A 190 10.16 11.31 2.67
N TYR A 191 9.45 10.74 1.69
CA TYR A 191 9.93 10.68 0.30
C TYR A 191 9.99 12.04 -0.38
N LEU A 192 9.00 12.91 -0.16
CA LEU A 192 8.99 14.27 -0.71
C LEU A 192 10.15 15.16 -0.20
N GLN A 193 10.64 14.88 1.02
CA GLN A 193 11.81 15.57 1.59
C GLN A 193 13.15 15.07 1.02
N GLN A 194 13.19 13.87 0.45
CA GLN A 194 14.37 13.30 -0.17
C GLN A 194 14.59 13.93 -1.56
N LYS A 195 15.87 14.14 -1.91
CA LYS A 195 16.23 14.54 -3.28
C LYS A 195 15.91 13.40 -4.24
N GLY A 196 14.83 13.53 -4.98
CA GLY A 196 14.38 12.52 -5.94
C GLY A 196 13.44 13.13 -6.97
N GLU A 197 13.26 12.41 -8.07
CA GLU A 197 12.33 12.80 -9.11
C GLU A 197 10.98 12.09 -8.86
N HIS A 198 10.01 12.85 -8.39
CA HIS A 198 8.65 12.35 -8.09
C HIS A 198 7.67 12.61 -9.25
N HIS A 199 8.16 12.44 -10.47
CA HIS A 199 7.34 12.66 -11.67
C HIS A 199 6.30 11.55 -11.81
N TRP A 200 5.04 11.91 -11.99
CA TRP A 200 3.89 11.01 -12.05
C TRP A 200 4.04 9.88 -13.10
N ALA A 201 4.71 10.13 -14.22
CA ALA A 201 4.90 9.13 -15.28
C ALA A 201 5.83 7.99 -14.86
N LYS A 202 6.68 8.18 -13.86
CA LYS A 202 7.61 7.17 -13.36
C LYS A 202 6.99 6.23 -12.33
N VAL A 203 5.90 6.64 -11.66
CA VAL A 203 5.21 5.81 -10.67
C VAL A 203 4.40 4.73 -11.39
N LYS A 204 4.74 3.47 -11.13
CA LYS A 204 4.16 2.27 -11.75
C LYS A 204 3.66 1.30 -10.68
N PRO A 205 2.67 0.45 -11.00
CA PRO A 205 2.28 -0.64 -10.12
C PRO A 205 3.47 -1.58 -9.85
N LEU A 206 3.60 -2.03 -8.61
CA LEU A 206 4.59 -3.03 -8.23
C LEU A 206 4.04 -4.44 -8.49
N TYR A 207 4.25 -4.94 -9.71
CA TYR A 207 3.86 -6.29 -10.09
C TYR A 207 5.01 -7.27 -9.85
N LEU A 208 5.01 -7.92 -8.69
CA LEU A 208 5.99 -8.97 -8.36
C LEU A 208 5.61 -10.32 -8.97
N GLN A 209 4.33 -10.53 -9.28
CA GLN A 209 3.84 -11.74 -9.92
C GLN A 209 3.46 -11.46 -11.38
N LYS A 210 3.90 -12.35 -12.26
CA LYS A 210 3.48 -12.28 -13.67
C LYS A 210 1.98 -12.54 -13.79
N PRO A 211 1.24 -11.81 -14.64
CA PRO A 211 -0.18 -12.06 -14.86
C PRO A 211 -0.38 -13.49 -15.37
N SER A 212 -1.39 -14.19 -14.82
CA SER A 212 -1.79 -15.50 -15.30
C SER A 212 -2.48 -15.34 -16.65
N ILE A 213 -1.78 -15.65 -17.73
CA ILE A 213 -2.36 -15.65 -19.08
C ILE A 213 -3.02 -17.02 -19.29
N THR A 214 -4.34 -17.05 -19.32
CA THR A 214 -5.08 -18.24 -19.77
C THR A 214 -5.00 -18.28 -21.30
N MET A 215 -4.23 -19.21 -21.85
CA MET A 215 -4.24 -19.45 -23.28
C MET A 215 -5.64 -19.90 -23.70
N PRO A 216 -6.25 -19.31 -24.75
CA PRO A 216 -7.51 -19.81 -25.26
C PRO A 216 -7.33 -21.28 -25.66
N LYS A 217 -8.26 -22.15 -25.23
CA LYS A 217 -8.29 -23.54 -25.72
C LYS A 217 -8.40 -23.46 -27.26
N LYS A 218 -7.38 -23.97 -27.96
CA LYS A 218 -7.51 -24.18 -29.40
C LYS A 218 -8.70 -25.13 -29.59
N ASN A 219 -9.82 -24.63 -30.08
CA ASN A 219 -10.84 -25.48 -30.66
C ASN A 219 -10.20 -26.08 -31.93
N ILE A 220 -9.80 -27.34 -31.83
CA ILE A 220 -9.44 -28.16 -32.98
C ILE A 220 -10.80 -28.48 -33.62
N LEU A 221 -11.15 -27.76 -34.66
CA LEU A 221 -12.20 -28.15 -35.63
C LEU A 221 -11.70 -29.32 -36.44
#